data_9b0b4453873eeafb1220a6968ffdd1e9
#
_entry.id   9b0b4453873eeafb1220a6968ffdd1e9
#
_cell.length_a   1.000
_cell.length_b   1.000
_cell.length_c   1.000
_cell.angle_alpha   90.00
_cell.angle_beta   90.00
_cell.angle_gamma   90.00
#
_symmetry.space_group_name_H-M   'P 1'
#
loop_
_entity.id
_entity.type
_entity.pdbx_description
1 polymer ?
#
loop_
_entity_poly.entity_id
_entity_poly.type
_entity_poly.pdbx_seq_one_letter_code
_entity_poly.pdbx_strand_id
1 'polypeptide(L)'
;EVDAMVSIADSMNYITSVPDLESVFACVSENLKKGGVFIFDLKTIHFFRDILAENTYAENREDSAFIWDNYYDEKERNNEYELAVFVKNEDGTFDRFEEQHYQHGFTIDEVTGAVNKAGLTVKNVYNAFTKDIPDDKSERLYFVIEK
;
A
#
# COMPACT_ATOMS: atom_id res chain seq x y z
N GLU A 1 11.23 -9.85 20.09
CA GLU A 1 9.87 -9.27 20.20
C GLU A 1 9.94 -7.77 20.49
N VAL A 2 9.04 -7.01 19.86
CA VAL A 2 8.96 -5.54 19.97
C VAL A 2 7.62 -5.11 20.52
N ASP A 3 7.54 -3.89 21.04
CA ASP A 3 6.30 -3.32 21.57
C ASP A 3 5.41 -2.73 20.46
N ALA A 4 6.02 -2.29 19.36
CA ALA A 4 5.31 -1.75 18.21
C ALA A 4 6.01 -2.05 16.89
N MET A 5 5.21 -2.20 15.83
CA MET A 5 5.64 -2.27 14.44
C MET A 5 4.87 -1.25 13.60
N VAL A 6 5.49 -0.76 12.56
CA VAL A 6 4.87 0.20 11.62
C VAL A 6 5.24 -0.19 10.19
N SER A 7 4.26 -0.17 9.28
CA SER A 7 4.46 -0.29 7.84
C SER A 7 3.65 0.82 7.16
N ILE A 8 4.33 1.80 6.56
CA ILE A 8 3.72 3.01 6.00
C ILE A 8 4.03 3.17 4.52
N ALA A 9 3.38 4.14 3.90
CA ALA A 9 3.52 4.48 2.48
C ALA A 9 3.14 3.31 1.56
N ASP A 10 1.94 2.75 1.81
CA ASP A 10 1.32 1.66 1.02
C ASP A 10 2.21 0.42 0.80
N SER A 11 3.23 0.23 1.63
CA SER A 11 4.12 -0.94 1.54
C SER A 11 3.36 -2.27 1.61
N MET A 12 2.25 -2.33 2.35
CA MET A 12 1.42 -3.54 2.45
C MET A 12 0.65 -3.84 1.17
N ASN A 13 0.42 -2.87 0.27
CA ASN A 13 -0.21 -3.13 -1.03
C ASN A 13 0.69 -3.92 -1.99
N TYR A 14 2.01 -3.98 -1.75
CA TYR A 14 2.93 -4.82 -2.52
C TYR A 14 2.78 -6.31 -2.22
N ILE A 15 2.04 -6.68 -1.19
CA ILE A 15 1.57 -8.05 -0.99
C ILE A 15 0.41 -8.28 -1.96
N THR A 16 0.55 -9.23 -2.88
CA THR A 16 -0.39 -9.38 -4.01
C THR A 16 -1.36 -10.55 -3.85
N SER A 17 -1.34 -11.23 -2.70
CA SER A 17 -2.29 -12.33 -2.42
C SER A 17 -2.71 -12.40 -0.96
N VAL A 18 -3.91 -12.91 -0.70
CA VAL A 18 -4.39 -13.14 0.67
C VAL A 18 -3.52 -14.15 1.43
N PRO A 19 -3.05 -15.28 0.85
CA PRO A 19 -2.13 -16.18 1.54
C PRO A 19 -0.81 -15.52 1.97
N ASP A 20 -0.25 -14.63 1.16
CA ASP A 20 0.96 -13.89 1.52
C ASP A 20 0.67 -12.87 2.61
N LEU A 21 -0.49 -12.20 2.56
CA LEU A 21 -0.94 -11.30 3.63
C LEU A 21 -1.09 -12.03 4.96
N GLU A 22 -1.66 -13.25 4.97
CA GLU A 22 -1.73 -14.11 6.14
C GLU A 22 -0.33 -14.44 6.70
N SER A 23 0.62 -14.72 5.81
CA SER A 23 2.01 -14.99 6.20
C SER A 23 2.68 -13.77 6.84
N VAL A 24 2.42 -12.57 6.33
CA VAL A 24 2.89 -11.32 6.95
C VAL A 24 2.34 -11.17 8.36
N PHE A 25 1.02 -11.36 8.58
CA PHE A 25 0.44 -11.24 9.91
C PHE A 25 0.90 -12.33 10.87
N ALA A 26 1.19 -13.54 10.39
CA ALA A 26 1.81 -14.59 11.20
C ALA A 26 3.20 -14.13 11.70
N CYS A 27 4.05 -13.57 10.81
CA CYS A 27 5.33 -13.00 11.19
C CYS A 27 5.19 -11.83 12.18
N VAL A 28 4.21 -10.95 11.97
CA VAL A 28 3.90 -9.86 12.90
C VAL A 28 3.54 -10.42 14.26
N SER A 29 2.65 -11.42 14.31
CA SER A 29 2.23 -12.08 15.57
C SER A 29 3.42 -12.69 16.30
N GLU A 30 4.34 -13.36 15.61
CA GLU A 30 5.51 -13.96 16.23
C GLU A 30 6.45 -12.94 16.88
N ASN A 31 6.55 -11.74 16.28
CA ASN A 31 7.52 -10.72 16.65
C ASN A 31 6.96 -9.60 17.56
N LEU A 32 5.65 -9.44 17.68
CA LEU A 32 5.03 -8.54 18.66
C LEU A 32 5.00 -9.18 20.05
N LYS A 33 5.24 -8.39 21.07
CA LYS A 33 4.91 -8.74 22.45
C LYS A 33 3.40 -8.78 22.66
N LYS A 34 2.95 -9.50 23.67
CA LYS A 34 1.54 -9.44 24.10
C LYS A 34 1.15 -8.01 24.50
N GLY A 35 0.06 -7.49 23.93
CA GLY A 35 -0.36 -6.09 24.05
C GLY A 35 0.43 -5.13 23.14
N GLY A 36 1.34 -5.65 22.31
CA GLY A 36 2.05 -4.87 21.29
C GLY A 36 1.14 -4.49 20.12
N VAL A 37 1.51 -3.45 19.39
CA VAL A 37 0.68 -2.82 18.35
C VAL A 37 1.39 -2.87 16.99
N PHE A 38 0.65 -3.23 15.94
CA PHE A 38 1.08 -3.06 14.55
C PHE A 38 0.18 -2.03 13.87
N ILE A 39 0.77 -1.00 13.28
CA ILE A 39 0.09 0.06 12.53
C ILE A 39 0.57 0.04 11.09
N PHE A 40 -0.36 0.00 10.15
CA PHE A 40 -0.03 0.07 8.72
C PHE A 40 -1.10 0.81 7.94
N ASP A 41 -0.75 1.20 6.73
CA ASP A 41 -1.69 1.79 5.79
C ASP A 41 -1.84 0.95 4.51
N LEU A 42 -2.98 1.13 3.87
CA LEU A 42 -3.32 0.56 2.57
C LEU A 42 -4.02 1.60 1.71
N LYS A 43 -3.65 1.69 0.44
CA LYS A 43 -4.50 2.26 -0.62
C LYS A 43 -5.70 1.35 -0.84
N THR A 44 -6.85 1.94 -1.09
CA THR A 44 -8.11 1.22 -1.26
C THR A 44 -8.32 0.76 -2.69
N ILE A 45 -9.28 -0.15 -2.89
CA ILE A 45 -9.78 -0.54 -4.22
C ILE A 45 -10.33 0.69 -4.95
N HIS A 46 -11.06 1.58 -4.25
CA HIS A 46 -11.55 2.83 -4.80
C HIS A 46 -10.41 3.70 -5.34
N PHE A 47 -9.31 3.83 -4.58
CA PHE A 47 -8.15 4.61 -5.02
C PHE A 47 -7.54 4.04 -6.31
N PHE A 48 -7.34 2.73 -6.39
CA PHE A 48 -6.78 2.11 -7.60
C PHE A 48 -7.73 2.20 -8.78
N ARG A 49 -9.01 1.86 -8.60
CA ARG A 49 -9.98 1.77 -9.68
C ARG A 49 -10.46 3.12 -10.20
N ASP A 50 -10.74 4.06 -9.28
CA ASP A 50 -11.47 5.29 -9.62
C ASP A 50 -10.57 6.54 -9.64
N ILE A 51 -9.45 6.55 -8.90
CA ILE A 51 -8.53 7.68 -8.84
C ILE A 51 -7.31 7.48 -9.74
N LEU A 52 -6.57 6.38 -9.55
CA LEU A 52 -5.45 6.05 -10.42
C LEU A 52 -5.92 5.56 -11.78
N ALA A 53 -6.84 4.58 -11.80
CA ALA A 53 -7.42 4.00 -13.00
C ALA A 53 -6.34 3.68 -14.07
N GLU A 54 -6.55 4.15 -15.29
CA GLU A 54 -5.60 4.05 -16.42
C GLU A 54 -4.95 5.42 -16.70
N ASN A 55 -4.75 6.23 -15.66
CA ASN A 55 -4.19 7.57 -15.82
C ASN A 55 -2.66 7.54 -15.88
N THR A 56 -2.13 8.41 -16.72
CA THR A 56 -0.70 8.75 -16.74
C THR A 56 -0.47 10.01 -15.93
N TYR A 57 0.47 9.96 -15.00
CA TYR A 57 0.95 11.11 -14.25
C TYR A 57 2.36 11.45 -14.71
N ALA A 58 2.64 12.73 -14.90
CA ALA A 58 3.97 13.19 -15.27
C ALA A 58 4.32 14.49 -14.56
N GLU A 59 5.57 14.61 -14.18
CA GLU A 59 6.12 15.85 -13.65
C GLU A 59 7.45 16.14 -14.36
N ASN A 60 7.67 17.41 -14.70
CA ASN A 60 8.88 17.87 -15.35
C ASN A 60 9.49 19.03 -14.56
N ARG A 61 10.70 18.82 -14.06
CA ARG A 61 11.52 19.80 -13.34
C ARG A 61 12.78 20.13 -14.16
N GLU A 62 13.58 21.07 -13.69
CA GLU A 62 14.81 21.51 -14.36
C GLU A 62 15.85 20.38 -14.45
N ASP A 63 15.94 19.53 -13.45
CA ASP A 63 16.97 18.51 -13.27
C ASP A 63 16.42 17.07 -13.28
N SER A 64 15.13 16.91 -13.32
CA SER A 64 14.48 15.60 -13.28
C SER A 64 13.09 15.60 -13.90
N ALA A 65 12.64 14.46 -14.34
CA ALA A 65 11.26 14.23 -14.76
C ALA A 65 10.84 12.81 -14.45
N PHE A 66 9.53 12.58 -14.35
CA PHE A 66 9.00 11.23 -14.35
C PHE A 66 7.74 11.13 -15.22
N ILE A 67 7.50 9.90 -15.69
CA ILE A 67 6.24 9.47 -16.30
C ILE A 67 5.81 8.23 -15.55
N TRP A 68 4.59 8.24 -15.04
CA TRP A 68 4.01 7.16 -14.27
C TRP A 68 2.69 6.75 -14.92
N ASP A 69 2.69 5.60 -15.58
CA ASP A 69 1.53 5.00 -16.21
C ASP A 69 0.90 3.97 -15.27
N ASN A 70 -0.42 3.98 -15.13
CA ASN A 70 -1.17 3.04 -14.31
C ASN A 70 -2.08 2.18 -15.16
N TYR A 71 -2.22 0.93 -14.76
CA TYR A 71 -3.19 -0.02 -15.28
C TYR A 71 -3.82 -0.81 -14.16
N TYR A 72 -5.14 -0.76 -14.03
CA TYR A 72 -5.87 -1.46 -12.99
C TYR A 72 -6.66 -2.64 -13.55
N ASP A 73 -6.35 -3.87 -13.10
CA ASP A 73 -7.13 -5.07 -13.38
C ASP A 73 -8.23 -5.20 -12.31
N GLU A 74 -9.48 -4.91 -12.69
CA GLU A 74 -10.61 -4.94 -11.78
C GLU A 74 -10.91 -6.37 -11.28
N LYS A 75 -10.69 -7.41 -12.10
CA LYS A 75 -10.95 -8.80 -11.73
C LYS A 75 -9.99 -9.31 -10.68
N GLU A 76 -8.71 -9.06 -10.87
CA GLU A 76 -7.65 -9.47 -9.94
C GLU A 76 -7.41 -8.42 -8.85
N ARG A 77 -7.98 -7.22 -8.97
CA ARG A 77 -7.79 -6.05 -8.09
C ARG A 77 -6.32 -5.64 -7.94
N ASN A 78 -5.55 -5.84 -8.98
CA ASN A 78 -4.15 -5.46 -9.04
C ASN A 78 -3.99 -4.15 -9.82
N ASN A 79 -3.20 -3.25 -9.27
CA ASN A 79 -2.70 -2.08 -9.99
C ASN A 79 -1.25 -2.34 -10.39
N GLU A 80 -1.01 -2.37 -11.69
CA GLU A 80 0.33 -2.34 -12.26
C GLU A 80 0.66 -0.91 -12.63
N TYR A 81 1.87 -0.45 -12.33
CA TYR A 81 2.33 0.81 -12.85
C TYR A 81 3.78 0.72 -13.33
N GLU A 82 4.02 1.41 -14.44
CA GLU A 82 5.33 1.61 -15.01
C GLU A 82 5.79 3.04 -14.69
N LEU A 83 6.96 3.15 -14.08
CA LEU A 83 7.58 4.41 -13.71
C LEU A 83 8.85 4.61 -14.51
N ALA A 84 8.89 5.64 -15.37
CA ALA A 84 10.10 6.10 -16.02
C ALA A 84 10.58 7.38 -15.33
N VAL A 85 11.77 7.34 -14.76
CA VAL A 85 12.43 8.48 -14.11
C VAL A 85 13.61 8.95 -14.97
N PHE A 86 13.72 10.25 -15.16
CA PHE A 86 14.80 10.89 -15.89
C PHE A 86 15.58 11.80 -14.93
N VAL A 87 16.88 11.63 -14.86
CA VAL A 87 17.78 12.42 -14.01
C VAL A 87 18.83 13.10 -14.88
N LYS A 88 18.97 14.41 -14.76
CA LYS A 88 19.89 15.22 -15.54
C LYS A 88 21.33 15.04 -15.06
N ASN A 89 22.24 14.83 -15.99
CA ASN A 89 23.67 14.75 -15.78
C ASN A 89 24.35 16.14 -15.86
N GLU A 90 25.58 16.24 -15.40
CA GLU A 90 26.36 17.48 -15.44
C GLU A 90 26.60 17.99 -16.88
N ASP A 91 26.65 17.11 -17.85
CA ASP A 91 26.82 17.44 -19.29
C ASP A 91 25.50 17.85 -19.97
N GLY A 92 24.38 17.84 -19.25
CA GLY A 92 23.05 18.20 -19.75
C GLY A 92 22.28 17.05 -20.41
N THR A 93 22.84 15.86 -20.49
CA THR A 93 22.10 14.64 -20.88
C THR A 93 21.24 14.15 -19.75
N PHE A 94 20.35 13.18 -20.01
CA PHE A 94 19.50 12.56 -18.99
C PHE A 94 19.70 11.05 -18.98
N ASP A 95 19.90 10.50 -17.79
CA ASP A 95 19.78 9.07 -17.56
C ASP A 95 18.31 8.72 -17.37
N ARG A 96 17.88 7.56 -17.94
CA ARG A 96 16.53 7.03 -17.81
C ARG A 96 16.58 5.75 -16.99
N PHE A 97 15.73 5.70 -15.97
CA PHE A 97 15.49 4.52 -15.13
C PHE A 97 14.05 4.08 -15.32
N GLU A 98 13.82 2.77 -15.33
CA GLU A 98 12.47 2.19 -15.44
C GLU A 98 12.24 1.24 -14.28
N GLU A 99 11.07 1.35 -13.67
CA GLU A 99 10.61 0.47 -12.60
C GLU A 99 9.19 0.01 -12.91
N GLN A 100 8.91 -1.25 -12.60
CA GLN A 100 7.58 -1.84 -12.72
C GLN A 100 7.13 -2.29 -11.35
N HIS A 101 5.90 -1.92 -10.95
CA HIS A 101 5.36 -2.17 -9.64
C HIS A 101 4.00 -2.82 -9.73
N TYR A 102 3.73 -3.73 -8.79
CA TYR A 102 2.44 -4.40 -8.65
C TYR A 102 1.92 -4.18 -7.24
N GLN A 103 0.71 -3.64 -7.14
CA GLN A 103 0.03 -3.40 -5.88
C GLN A 103 -1.36 -4.03 -5.91
N HIS A 104 -1.82 -4.57 -4.78
CA HIS A 104 -3.13 -5.21 -4.67
C HIS A 104 -4.08 -4.40 -3.78
N GLY A 105 -5.34 -4.35 -4.20
CA GLY A 105 -6.43 -3.75 -3.44
C GLY A 105 -7.11 -4.77 -2.54
N PHE A 106 -6.81 -4.76 -1.25
CA PHE A 106 -7.50 -5.60 -0.27
C PHE A 106 -8.80 -4.95 0.22
N THR A 107 -9.80 -5.78 0.50
CA THR A 107 -10.98 -5.36 1.27
C THR A 107 -10.65 -5.35 2.77
N ILE A 108 -11.43 -4.58 3.56
CA ILE A 108 -11.31 -4.58 5.03
C ILE A 108 -11.56 -5.98 5.60
N ASP A 109 -12.48 -6.74 5.01
CA ASP A 109 -12.83 -8.09 5.46
C ASP A 109 -11.69 -9.09 5.23
N GLU A 110 -10.99 -9.01 4.08
CA GLU A 110 -9.82 -9.85 3.80
C GLU A 110 -8.69 -9.57 4.78
N VAL A 111 -8.39 -8.29 5.03
CA VAL A 111 -7.39 -7.88 6.01
C VAL A 111 -7.77 -8.37 7.41
N THR A 112 -9.01 -8.15 7.81
CA THR A 112 -9.52 -8.56 9.14
C THR A 112 -9.47 -10.09 9.30
N GLY A 113 -9.83 -10.83 8.25
CA GLY A 113 -9.74 -12.30 8.23
C GLY A 113 -8.30 -12.79 8.43
N ALA A 114 -7.34 -12.21 7.70
CA ALA A 114 -5.93 -12.57 7.81
C ALA A 114 -5.34 -12.22 9.18
N VAL A 115 -5.69 -11.05 9.74
CA VAL A 115 -5.31 -10.63 11.10
C VAL A 115 -5.81 -11.62 12.15
N ASN A 116 -7.10 -11.95 12.10
CA ASN A 116 -7.72 -12.88 13.05
C ASN A 116 -7.11 -14.29 12.97
N LYS A 117 -6.79 -14.75 11.76
CA LYS A 117 -6.13 -16.04 11.53
C LYS A 117 -4.75 -16.12 12.19
N ALA A 118 -4.04 -15.01 12.29
CA ALA A 118 -2.76 -14.90 12.98
C ALA A 118 -2.87 -14.74 14.50
N GLY A 119 -4.09 -14.76 15.07
CA GLY A 119 -4.34 -14.56 16.49
C GLY A 119 -4.18 -13.11 16.96
N LEU A 120 -4.21 -12.18 16.01
CA LEU A 120 -4.19 -10.74 16.25
C LEU A 120 -5.61 -10.17 16.22
N THR A 121 -5.78 -8.94 16.68
CA THR A 121 -7.08 -8.25 16.74
C THR A 121 -7.02 -6.90 16.05
N VAL A 122 -7.95 -6.64 15.11
CA VAL A 122 -8.15 -5.30 14.57
C VAL A 122 -8.84 -4.43 15.62
N LYS A 123 -8.14 -3.43 16.14
CA LYS A 123 -8.69 -2.48 17.14
C LYS A 123 -9.45 -1.36 16.46
N ASN A 124 -8.87 -0.80 15.40
CA ASN A 124 -9.45 0.31 14.67
C ASN A 124 -9.05 0.26 13.19
N VAL A 125 -9.94 0.75 12.35
CA VAL A 125 -9.66 1.14 10.97
C VAL A 125 -10.12 2.59 10.80
N TYR A 126 -9.23 3.44 10.30
CA TYR A 126 -9.50 4.86 10.11
C TYR A 126 -9.34 5.25 8.64
N ASN A 127 -10.14 6.21 8.19
CA ASN A 127 -9.83 6.95 6.99
C ASN A 127 -8.52 7.73 7.22
N ALA A 128 -7.59 7.62 6.28
CA ALA A 128 -6.24 8.14 6.47
C ALA A 128 -6.23 9.65 6.80
N PHE A 129 -5.26 10.04 7.63
CA PHE A 129 -5.06 11.41 8.15
C PHE A 129 -6.20 11.94 9.02
N THR A 130 -7.15 11.08 9.38
CA THR A 130 -8.27 11.40 10.28
C THR A 130 -8.44 10.31 11.34
N LYS A 131 -9.45 10.45 12.19
CA LYS A 131 -9.97 9.39 13.06
C LYS A 131 -11.40 8.99 12.69
N ASP A 132 -11.82 9.37 11.49
CA ASP A 132 -13.14 9.05 10.99
C ASP A 132 -13.23 7.58 10.57
N ILE A 133 -14.42 7.03 10.63
CA ILE A 133 -14.70 5.69 10.10
C ILE A 133 -14.58 5.74 8.57
N PRO A 134 -13.92 4.76 7.95
CA PRO A 134 -13.84 4.70 6.48
C PRO A 134 -15.20 4.57 5.83
N ASP A 135 -15.31 5.12 4.64
CA ASP A 135 -16.44 4.99 3.74
C ASP A 135 -15.99 4.46 2.36
N ASP A 136 -16.93 4.36 1.42
CA ASP A 136 -16.70 3.88 0.05
C ASP A 136 -15.86 4.81 -0.82
N LYS A 137 -15.57 6.03 -0.35
CA LYS A 137 -14.73 7.05 -1.00
C LYS A 137 -13.37 7.23 -0.33
N SER A 138 -13.11 6.50 0.73
CA SER A 138 -11.83 6.53 1.40
C SER A 138 -10.73 6.04 0.45
N GLU A 139 -9.72 6.86 0.22
CA GLU A 139 -8.61 6.55 -0.70
C GLU A 139 -7.51 5.71 -0.03
N ARG A 140 -7.36 5.87 1.28
CA ARG A 140 -6.33 5.20 2.08
C ARG A 140 -6.88 4.91 3.48
N LEU A 141 -6.53 3.76 4.02
CA LEU A 141 -6.94 3.31 5.35
C LEU A 141 -5.74 3.15 6.26
N TYR A 142 -5.91 3.48 7.55
CA TYR A 142 -4.99 3.10 8.61
C TYR A 142 -5.60 1.99 9.44
N PHE A 143 -4.85 0.90 9.61
CA PHE A 143 -5.20 -0.22 10.48
C PHE A 143 -4.38 -0.15 11.75
N VAL A 144 -5.04 -0.35 12.89
CA VAL A 144 -4.42 -0.50 14.21
C VAL A 144 -4.71 -1.91 14.71
N ILE A 145 -3.68 -2.73 14.82
CA ILE A 145 -3.74 -4.15 15.18
C ILE A 145 -3.08 -4.33 16.55
N GLU A 146 -3.62 -5.20 17.38
CA GLU A 146 -3.07 -5.57 18.69
C GLU A 146 -2.91 -7.08 18.80
N LYS A 147 -1.82 -7.51 19.47
CA LYS A 147 -1.58 -8.92 19.86
C LYS A 147 -2.09 -9.24 21.23
#